data_8e52f10102299aded439c2b423c4e7a8
#
_entry.id   8e52f10102299aded439c2b423c4e7a8
#
_cell.length_a   1.000
_cell.length_b   1.000
_cell.length_c   1.000
_cell.angle_alpha   90.00
_cell.angle_beta   90.00
_cell.angle_gamma   90.00
#
_symmetry.space_group_name_H-M   'P 1'
#
loop_
_entity.id
_entity.type
_entity.pdbx_description
1 polymer ?
#
loop_
_entity_poly.entity_id
_entity_poly.type
_entity_poly.pdbx_seq_one_letter_code
_entity_poly.pdbx_strand_id
1 'polypeptide(L)'
;MKKDPYNHRKLFESWLECVDKGKRIEGLSDKNSGIVISFIKDFKIGMNVSNRSRKGERSYTRLNHLRQKVAFILRLLEKRGIKEITQINPEDLHRLFSDMREGKIKTRTGTPYKSTGDYIKTFKTFWHWHQKLLKKNGKILEDITEDLDTRGEKPKFVYFTKEQCEKIIDKASYDLKPILALAFDSGSRVTELANVKISDFSNDFKELMIREETSKTFGRRIKLMLCSEQIKEYVKKLGLKPDDYFCRKNPPMINRELRKLGKEVLTSEQIKFKNLTLYDFRHSSACFWLPRYKSESALKYRFGWKKSDMIHYYTEFLGMKDTISEEDMYVDITKTELEKDISKLKREDKIQKEGLTRLESALKDMLSKYKKLASIVKISDEAIVKSKKVEAEFKKAAKKLMSSGRLDLLSS
;
A
#
# COMPACT_ATOMS: atom_id res chain seq x y z
N MET A 1 10.67 -11.13 15.18
CA MET A 1 9.61 -10.36 15.85
C MET A 1 8.89 -9.51 14.81
N LYS A 2 7.55 -9.36 14.86
CA LYS A 2 6.79 -8.51 13.94
C LYS A 2 7.09 -7.03 14.18
N LYS A 3 7.40 -6.27 13.12
CA LYS A 3 7.51 -4.81 13.22
C LYS A 3 6.14 -4.18 13.47
N ASP A 4 6.11 -3.20 14.35
CA ASP A 4 4.97 -2.28 14.50
C ASP A 4 5.29 -0.96 13.76
N PRO A 5 4.99 -0.86 12.46
CA PRO A 5 5.44 0.26 11.63
C PRO A 5 4.80 1.61 12.00
N TYR A 6 3.79 1.60 12.85
CA TYR A 6 3.08 2.79 13.34
C TYR A 6 3.29 3.05 14.83
N ASN A 7 4.14 2.27 15.50
CA ASN A 7 4.45 2.37 16.93
C ASN A 7 3.21 2.33 17.85
N HIS A 8 2.18 1.57 17.46
CA HIS A 8 0.94 1.49 18.23
C HIS A 8 1.17 0.96 19.64
N ARG A 9 2.10 0.02 19.82
CA ARG A 9 2.47 -0.50 21.12
C ARG A 9 3.05 0.60 22.00
N LYS A 10 4.08 1.30 21.53
CA LYS A 10 4.73 2.40 22.26
C LYS A 10 3.73 3.51 22.62
N LEU A 11 2.89 3.90 21.65
CA LEU A 11 1.84 4.91 21.87
C LEU A 11 0.83 4.50 22.93
N PHE A 12 0.51 3.21 23.02
CA PHE A 12 -0.40 2.70 24.03
C PHE A 12 0.26 2.63 25.40
N GLU A 13 1.47 2.09 25.49
CA GLU A 13 2.23 1.95 26.74
C GLU A 13 2.53 3.32 27.36
N SER A 14 3.00 4.29 26.57
CA SER A 14 3.22 5.67 27.05
C SER A 14 1.93 6.33 27.54
N TRP A 15 0.81 6.11 26.85
CA TRP A 15 -0.48 6.61 27.34
C TRP A 15 -0.89 5.95 28.65
N LEU A 16 -0.71 4.62 28.78
CA LEU A 16 -1.05 3.90 29.99
C LEU A 16 -0.25 4.39 31.19
N GLU A 17 1.07 4.61 31.00
CA GLU A 17 1.92 5.20 32.04
C GLU A 17 1.44 6.59 32.47
N CYS A 18 1.07 7.44 31.50
CA CYS A 18 0.54 8.79 31.82
C CYS A 18 -0.75 8.72 32.64
N VAL A 19 -1.70 7.85 32.26
CA VAL A 19 -2.99 7.75 32.98
C VAL A 19 -2.85 7.03 34.33
N ASP A 20 -1.91 6.10 34.47
CA ASP A 20 -1.66 5.42 35.75
C ASP A 20 -1.02 6.39 36.76
N LYS A 21 -0.15 7.29 36.32
CA LYS A 21 0.43 8.36 37.17
C LYS A 21 -0.60 9.43 37.52
N GLY A 22 -1.31 9.95 36.54
CA GLY A 22 -2.23 11.07 36.69
C GLY A 22 -3.67 10.67 37.04
N LYS A 23 -4.02 9.39 36.96
CA LYS A 23 -5.38 8.83 37.14
C LYS A 23 -6.47 9.53 36.33
N ARG A 24 -6.09 10.31 35.33
CA ARG A 24 -6.95 11.18 34.52
C ARG A 24 -6.58 11.18 33.04
N ILE A 25 -7.61 11.29 32.21
CA ILE A 25 -7.48 11.54 30.76
C ILE A 25 -7.68 13.04 30.54
N GLU A 26 -6.72 13.69 29.90
CA GLU A 26 -6.78 15.12 29.60
C GLU A 26 -8.09 15.50 28.91
N GLY A 27 -8.74 16.54 29.44
CA GLY A 27 -10.00 17.07 28.94
C GLY A 27 -11.25 16.23 29.24
N LEU A 28 -11.17 15.29 30.18
CA LEU A 28 -12.31 14.56 30.72
C LEU A 28 -12.40 14.77 32.26
N SER A 29 -13.62 14.68 32.80
CA SER A 29 -13.85 14.60 34.23
C SER A 29 -13.19 13.36 34.84
N ASP A 30 -12.93 13.37 36.15
CA ASP A 30 -12.28 12.25 36.83
C ASP A 30 -13.12 10.98 36.78
N LYS A 31 -14.45 11.10 36.91
CA LYS A 31 -15.40 9.98 36.79
C LYS A 31 -15.31 9.32 35.41
N ASN A 32 -15.46 10.11 34.34
CA ASN A 32 -15.42 9.60 32.97
C ASN A 32 -14.00 9.07 32.60
N SER A 33 -12.96 9.69 33.10
CA SER A 33 -11.59 9.19 32.95
C SER A 33 -11.44 7.80 33.55
N GLY A 34 -11.88 7.61 34.79
CA GLY A 34 -11.84 6.30 35.48
C GLY A 34 -12.59 5.19 34.70
N ILE A 35 -13.78 5.51 34.19
CA ILE A 35 -14.57 4.53 33.42
C ILE A 35 -13.86 4.17 32.10
N VAL A 36 -13.33 5.15 31.36
CA VAL A 36 -12.61 4.88 30.11
C VAL A 36 -11.33 4.07 30.36
N ILE A 37 -10.60 4.39 31.42
CA ILE A 37 -9.38 3.64 31.78
C ILE A 37 -9.74 2.19 32.12
N SER A 38 -10.78 1.96 32.92
CA SER A 38 -11.26 0.62 33.25
C SER A 38 -11.71 -0.15 32.01
N PHE A 39 -12.46 0.49 31.12
CA PHE A 39 -12.86 -0.08 29.83
C PHE A 39 -11.66 -0.56 29.02
N ILE A 40 -10.65 0.26 28.89
CA ILE A 40 -9.45 -0.08 28.08
C ILE A 40 -8.62 -1.18 28.76
N LYS A 41 -8.49 -1.17 30.10
CA LYS A 41 -7.81 -2.23 30.84
C LYS A 41 -8.53 -3.57 30.70
N ASP A 42 -9.85 -3.60 30.85
CA ASP A 42 -10.66 -4.80 30.64
C ASP A 42 -10.55 -5.33 29.21
N PHE A 43 -10.60 -4.43 28.21
CA PHE A 43 -10.43 -4.82 26.81
C PHE A 43 -9.05 -5.37 26.50
N LYS A 44 -8.00 -4.84 27.13
CA LYS A 44 -6.63 -5.35 26.97
C LYS A 44 -6.52 -6.82 27.35
N ILE A 45 -7.10 -7.21 28.48
CA ILE A 45 -7.07 -8.59 28.99
C ILE A 45 -8.25 -9.46 28.52
N GLY A 46 -9.17 -8.91 27.70
CA GLY A 46 -10.33 -9.65 27.18
C GLY A 46 -11.49 -9.80 28.15
N MET A 47 -11.54 -9.03 29.25
CA MET A 47 -12.65 -9.02 30.19
C MET A 47 -13.83 -8.21 29.67
N ASN A 48 -15.06 -8.65 30.06
CA ASN A 48 -16.32 -7.94 29.76
C ASN A 48 -16.56 -7.63 28.25
N VAL A 49 -15.89 -8.33 27.35
CA VAL A 49 -16.10 -8.21 25.92
C VAL A 49 -17.32 -9.03 25.45
N SER A 50 -17.87 -8.68 24.29
CA SER A 50 -18.97 -9.43 23.68
C SER A 50 -18.54 -10.87 23.36
N ASN A 51 -19.47 -11.83 23.49
CA ASN A 51 -19.25 -13.23 23.14
C ASN A 51 -18.92 -13.45 21.66
N ARG A 52 -19.33 -12.53 20.80
CA ARG A 52 -18.99 -12.53 19.36
C ARG A 52 -17.58 -11.99 19.08
N SER A 53 -16.91 -11.41 20.08
CA SER A 53 -15.54 -10.90 19.92
C SER A 53 -14.53 -12.04 19.87
N ARG A 54 -13.45 -11.84 19.12
CA ARG A 54 -12.32 -12.78 19.06
C ARG A 54 -11.75 -12.97 20.49
N LYS A 55 -11.50 -14.21 20.90
CA LYS A 55 -10.87 -14.51 22.20
C LYS A 55 -9.45 -13.98 22.26
N GLY A 56 -8.97 -13.68 23.46
CA GLY A 56 -7.59 -13.28 23.76
C GLY A 56 -7.38 -11.76 23.76
N GLU A 57 -6.11 -11.37 23.87
CA GLU A 57 -5.68 -9.98 23.94
C GLU A 57 -6.05 -9.19 22.69
N ARG A 58 -6.36 -7.90 22.89
CA ARG A 58 -6.67 -6.99 21.80
C ARG A 58 -5.41 -6.34 21.27
N SER A 59 -5.32 -6.17 19.93
CA SER A 59 -4.19 -5.48 19.32
C SER A 59 -4.08 -4.03 19.82
N TYR A 60 -2.86 -3.55 20.00
CA TYR A 60 -2.61 -2.16 20.40
C TYR A 60 -3.25 -1.14 19.46
N THR A 61 -3.35 -1.44 18.16
CA THR A 61 -4.11 -0.61 17.20
C THR A 61 -5.58 -0.47 17.64
N ARG A 62 -6.24 -1.59 18.00
CA ARG A 62 -7.64 -1.56 18.44
C ARG A 62 -7.81 -0.81 19.76
N LEU A 63 -6.93 -1.04 20.73
CA LEU A 63 -6.95 -0.33 22.02
C LEU A 63 -6.75 1.17 21.84
N ASN A 64 -5.81 1.60 21.00
CA ASN A 64 -5.62 3.01 20.69
C ASN A 64 -6.84 3.66 20.03
N HIS A 65 -7.49 2.96 19.09
CA HIS A 65 -8.71 3.46 18.47
C HIS A 65 -9.86 3.57 19.46
N LEU A 66 -10.05 2.57 20.33
CA LEU A 66 -11.09 2.59 21.34
C LEU A 66 -10.91 3.77 22.30
N ARG A 67 -9.73 3.90 22.93
CA ARG A 67 -9.46 4.98 23.90
C ARG A 67 -9.64 6.38 23.31
N GLN A 68 -9.12 6.58 22.08
CA GLN A 68 -9.19 7.89 21.43
C GLN A 68 -10.62 8.29 21.06
N LYS A 69 -11.39 7.35 20.45
CA LYS A 69 -12.75 7.65 20.01
C LYS A 69 -13.72 7.79 21.18
N VAL A 70 -13.63 6.93 22.19
CA VAL A 70 -14.50 7.04 23.38
C VAL A 70 -14.21 8.32 24.15
N ALA A 71 -12.94 8.62 24.43
CA ALA A 71 -12.57 9.86 25.10
C ALA A 71 -13.01 11.10 24.29
N PHE A 72 -12.91 11.06 22.95
CA PHE A 72 -13.37 12.15 22.09
C PHE A 72 -14.89 12.37 22.22
N ILE A 73 -15.71 11.31 22.16
CA ILE A 73 -17.15 11.39 22.27
C ILE A 73 -17.56 11.94 23.64
N LEU A 74 -16.98 11.42 24.73
CA LEU A 74 -17.27 11.87 26.07
C LEU A 74 -16.86 13.33 26.30
N ARG A 75 -15.73 13.79 25.75
CA ARG A 75 -15.36 15.23 25.80
C ARG A 75 -16.40 16.12 25.11
N LEU A 76 -16.98 15.66 24.01
CA LEU A 76 -18.00 16.43 23.31
C LEU A 76 -19.31 16.47 24.13
N LEU A 77 -19.67 15.38 24.79
CA LEU A 77 -20.85 15.34 25.68
C LEU A 77 -20.62 16.20 26.90
N GLU A 78 -19.47 16.17 27.56
CA GLU A 78 -19.12 17.04 28.68
C GLU A 78 -19.18 18.53 28.31
N LYS A 79 -18.69 18.88 27.09
CA LYS A 79 -18.83 20.26 26.58
C LYS A 79 -20.30 20.70 26.38
N ARG A 80 -21.22 19.77 26.24
CA ARG A 80 -22.67 20.02 26.15
C ARG A 80 -23.35 20.01 27.54
N GLY A 81 -22.59 19.91 28.61
CA GLY A 81 -23.09 19.90 30.01
C GLY A 81 -23.39 18.51 30.56
N ILE A 82 -23.21 17.45 29.78
CA ILE A 82 -23.48 16.06 30.21
C ILE A 82 -22.19 15.52 30.86
N LYS A 83 -22.05 15.68 32.15
CA LYS A 83 -20.84 15.36 32.92
C LYS A 83 -20.71 13.90 33.33
N GLU A 84 -21.80 13.15 33.34
CA GLU A 84 -21.80 11.76 33.79
C GLU A 84 -22.38 10.85 32.69
N ILE A 85 -21.78 9.67 32.52
CA ILE A 85 -22.26 8.69 31.54
C ILE A 85 -23.71 8.26 31.78
N THR A 86 -24.14 8.22 33.03
CA THR A 86 -25.50 7.87 33.42
C THR A 86 -26.56 8.92 33.04
N GLN A 87 -26.13 10.13 32.67
CA GLN A 87 -27.00 11.23 32.23
C GLN A 87 -27.22 11.27 30.73
N ILE A 88 -26.50 10.45 30.00
CA ILE A 88 -26.60 10.40 28.55
C ILE A 88 -27.93 9.75 28.17
N ASN A 89 -28.71 10.43 27.34
CA ASN A 89 -29.93 9.89 26.75
C ASN A 89 -29.75 9.60 25.25
N PRO A 90 -30.66 8.85 24.59
CA PRO A 90 -30.56 8.54 23.15
C PRO A 90 -30.47 9.80 22.27
N GLU A 91 -31.27 10.83 22.61
CA GLU A 91 -31.35 12.08 21.84
C GLU A 91 -30.00 12.82 21.81
N ASP A 92 -29.25 12.84 22.91
CA ASP A 92 -27.93 13.45 23.00
C ASP A 92 -26.97 12.81 22.04
N LEU A 93 -27.01 11.49 21.89
CA LEU A 93 -26.16 10.75 20.94
C LEU A 93 -26.58 11.00 19.50
N HIS A 94 -27.88 10.99 19.22
CA HIS A 94 -28.39 11.28 17.88
C HIS A 94 -27.98 12.69 17.43
N ARG A 95 -28.18 13.70 18.26
CA ARG A 95 -27.74 15.08 17.98
C ARG A 95 -26.23 15.19 17.81
N LEU A 96 -25.44 14.53 18.65
CA LEU A 96 -23.99 14.54 18.56
C LEU A 96 -23.49 13.98 17.22
N PHE A 97 -24.00 12.81 16.84
CA PHE A 97 -23.57 12.16 15.61
C PHE A 97 -24.11 12.82 14.34
N SER A 98 -25.30 13.45 14.41
CA SER A 98 -25.81 14.31 13.32
C SER A 98 -24.90 15.51 13.10
N ASP A 99 -24.52 16.22 14.15
CA ASP A 99 -23.62 17.37 14.08
C ASP A 99 -22.24 17.00 13.52
N MET A 100 -21.76 15.76 13.76
CA MET A 100 -20.54 15.26 13.14
C MET A 100 -20.70 15.00 11.63
N ARG A 101 -21.85 14.47 11.20
CA ARG A 101 -22.16 14.20 9.78
C ARG A 101 -22.37 15.50 9.00
N GLU A 102 -23.09 16.43 9.57
CA GLU A 102 -23.40 17.74 8.98
C GLU A 102 -22.19 18.70 8.97
N GLY A 103 -21.11 18.35 9.66
CA GLY A 103 -19.92 19.18 9.73
C GLY A 103 -19.99 20.35 10.68
N LYS A 104 -20.99 20.41 11.58
CA LYS A 104 -20.99 21.34 12.72
C LYS A 104 -19.82 21.03 13.67
N ILE A 105 -19.54 19.74 13.85
CA ILE A 105 -18.31 19.25 14.47
C ILE A 105 -17.33 18.86 13.36
N LYS A 106 -16.23 19.59 13.27
CA LYS A 106 -15.22 19.38 12.21
C LYS A 106 -14.02 18.60 12.70
N THR A 107 -13.39 17.90 11.77
CA THR A 107 -12.10 17.26 12.01
C THR A 107 -11.01 18.33 12.24
N ARG A 108 -9.82 17.91 12.67
CA ARG A 108 -8.67 18.80 12.84
C ARG A 108 -8.29 19.55 11.55
N THR A 109 -8.67 19.03 10.38
CA THR A 109 -8.44 19.64 9.06
C THR A 109 -9.63 20.48 8.57
N GLY A 110 -10.63 20.73 9.41
CA GLY A 110 -11.79 21.57 9.06
C GLY A 110 -12.86 20.88 8.22
N THR A 111 -12.77 19.58 8.00
CA THR A 111 -13.72 18.81 7.20
C THR A 111 -14.74 18.03 8.07
N PRO A 112 -15.94 17.73 7.57
CA PRO A 112 -16.89 16.85 8.26
C PRO A 112 -16.33 15.44 8.52
N TYR A 113 -16.87 14.75 9.51
CA TYR A 113 -16.48 13.37 9.84
C TYR A 113 -17.14 12.36 8.89
N LYS A 114 -16.41 11.92 7.86
CA LYS A 114 -16.88 10.87 6.93
C LYS A 114 -17.04 9.49 7.56
N SER A 115 -16.32 9.22 8.65
CA SER A 115 -16.32 7.92 9.35
C SER A 115 -17.16 7.92 10.64
N THR A 116 -18.23 8.71 10.70
CA THR A 116 -19.10 8.81 11.90
C THR A 116 -19.61 7.45 12.34
N GLY A 117 -19.98 6.56 11.41
CA GLY A 117 -20.38 5.18 11.72
C GLY A 117 -19.35 4.38 12.54
N ASP A 118 -18.05 4.65 12.37
CA ASP A 118 -17.00 4.01 13.17
C ASP A 118 -16.91 4.55 14.59
N TYR A 119 -17.25 5.83 14.81
CA TYR A 119 -17.39 6.41 16.15
C TYR A 119 -18.59 5.78 16.87
N ILE A 120 -19.71 5.67 16.18
CA ILE A 120 -20.93 5.02 16.70
C ILE A 120 -20.62 3.56 17.08
N LYS A 121 -20.04 2.75 16.19
CA LYS A 121 -19.64 1.36 16.49
C LYS A 121 -18.72 1.27 17.71
N THR A 122 -17.83 2.24 17.87
CA THR A 122 -16.91 2.29 19.01
C THR A 122 -17.66 2.62 20.29
N PHE A 123 -18.58 3.59 20.24
CA PHE A 123 -19.40 3.96 21.38
C PHE A 123 -20.37 2.84 21.79
N LYS A 124 -21.05 2.17 20.84
CA LYS A 124 -21.84 0.95 21.11
C LYS A 124 -21.01 -0.12 21.84
N THR A 125 -19.77 -0.34 21.40
CA THR A 125 -18.85 -1.30 22.05
C THR A 125 -18.56 -0.90 23.50
N PHE A 126 -18.36 0.39 23.76
CA PHE A 126 -18.13 0.93 25.09
C PHE A 126 -19.39 0.85 25.95
N TRP A 127 -20.56 1.23 25.41
CA TRP A 127 -21.85 1.20 26.13
C TRP A 127 -22.22 -0.22 26.54
N HIS A 128 -22.16 -1.19 25.64
CA HIS A 128 -22.43 -2.59 25.94
C HIS A 128 -21.47 -3.19 26.98
N TRP A 129 -20.19 -2.75 26.97
CA TRP A 129 -19.27 -3.11 28.05
C TRP A 129 -19.73 -2.52 29.38
N HIS A 130 -20.14 -1.27 29.41
CA HIS A 130 -20.62 -0.59 30.63
C HIS A 130 -21.89 -1.22 31.16
N GLN A 131 -22.89 -1.51 30.32
CA GLN A 131 -24.06 -2.26 30.66
C GLN A 131 -23.72 -3.62 31.32
N LYS A 132 -22.81 -4.37 30.71
CA LYS A 132 -22.37 -5.66 31.23
C LYS A 132 -21.69 -5.56 32.60
N LEU A 133 -20.91 -4.50 32.80
CA LEU A 133 -20.29 -4.23 34.11
C LEU A 133 -21.32 -3.91 35.16
N LEU A 134 -22.26 -3.02 34.86
CA LEU A 134 -23.36 -2.65 35.81
C LEU A 134 -24.27 -3.82 36.11
N LYS A 135 -24.61 -4.65 35.13
CA LYS A 135 -25.43 -5.86 35.34
C LYS A 135 -24.79 -6.82 36.34
N LYS A 136 -23.47 -6.97 36.34
CA LYS A 136 -22.77 -7.77 37.37
C LYS A 136 -22.91 -7.22 38.76
N ASN A 137 -23.16 -5.91 38.91
CA ASN A 137 -23.37 -5.22 40.16
C ASN A 137 -24.87 -5.04 40.46
N GLY A 138 -25.75 -5.82 39.83
CA GLY A 138 -27.19 -5.81 40.06
C GLY A 138 -27.93 -4.60 39.48
N LYS A 139 -27.29 -3.75 38.68
CA LYS A 139 -27.89 -2.57 38.06
C LYS A 139 -28.22 -2.83 36.59
N ILE A 140 -29.44 -2.46 36.18
CA ILE A 140 -29.90 -2.55 34.79
C ILE A 140 -29.72 -1.16 34.15
N LEU A 141 -29.09 -1.11 32.99
CA LEU A 141 -28.94 0.09 32.18
C LEU A 141 -29.54 -0.16 30.81
N GLU A 142 -30.38 0.73 30.30
CA GLU A 142 -30.95 0.64 28.96
C GLU A 142 -29.92 0.79 27.88
N ASP A 143 -30.16 0.20 26.69
CA ASP A 143 -29.32 0.37 25.54
C ASP A 143 -29.70 1.63 24.75
N ILE A 144 -29.17 2.76 25.15
CA ILE A 144 -29.36 4.05 24.49
C ILE A 144 -28.71 4.11 23.11
N THR A 145 -28.07 3.03 22.65
CA THR A 145 -27.36 2.99 21.38
C THR A 145 -28.05 2.17 20.31
N GLU A 146 -29.18 1.54 20.61
CA GLU A 146 -29.86 0.57 19.74
C GLU A 146 -30.18 1.15 18.38
N ASP A 147 -30.80 2.33 18.31
CA ASP A 147 -31.26 2.98 17.09
C ASP A 147 -30.15 3.78 16.33
N LEU A 148 -28.93 3.80 16.84
CA LEU A 148 -27.86 4.53 16.19
C LEU A 148 -27.43 3.91 14.86
N ASP A 149 -27.54 4.67 13.78
CA ASP A 149 -27.14 4.25 12.43
C ASP A 149 -25.61 4.13 12.30
N THR A 150 -25.16 2.91 12.10
CA THR A 150 -23.73 2.58 11.93
C THR A 150 -23.28 2.49 10.49
N ARG A 151 -24.16 2.77 9.52
CA ARG A 151 -23.82 2.77 8.10
C ARG A 151 -22.82 3.88 7.83
N GLY A 152 -21.89 3.63 6.95
CA GLY A 152 -20.89 4.58 6.51
C GLY A 152 -20.99 4.82 5.01
N GLU A 153 -20.52 5.96 4.57
CA GLU A 153 -20.32 6.18 3.14
C GLU A 153 -19.29 5.18 2.59
N LYS A 154 -19.54 4.67 1.38
CA LYS A 154 -18.53 3.88 0.67
C LYS A 154 -17.29 4.76 0.44
N PRO A 155 -16.10 4.35 0.89
CA PRO A 155 -14.91 5.17 0.73
C PRO A 155 -14.59 5.34 -0.76
N LYS A 156 -14.46 6.58 -1.20
CA LYS A 156 -13.93 6.88 -2.53
C LYS A 156 -12.43 6.67 -2.48
N PHE A 157 -11.90 5.81 -3.33
CA PHE A 157 -10.47 5.59 -3.46
C PHE A 157 -9.97 6.08 -4.82
N VAL A 158 -8.67 6.26 -4.90
CA VAL A 158 -7.96 6.57 -6.13
C VAL A 158 -7.26 5.30 -6.59
N TYR A 159 -7.33 5.00 -7.87
CA TYR A 159 -6.51 3.97 -8.48
C TYR A 159 -5.80 4.54 -9.70
N PHE A 160 -4.66 3.95 -10.01
CA PHE A 160 -3.88 4.29 -11.20
C PHE A 160 -3.91 3.12 -12.17
N THR A 161 -3.80 3.44 -13.46
CA THR A 161 -3.52 2.44 -14.47
C THR A 161 -2.11 1.85 -14.25
N LYS A 162 -1.81 0.74 -14.92
CA LYS A 162 -0.47 0.13 -14.86
C LYS A 162 0.61 1.15 -15.30
N GLU A 163 0.36 1.86 -16.39
CA GLU A 163 1.26 2.87 -16.96
C GLU A 163 1.51 4.03 -15.98
N GLN A 164 0.48 4.46 -15.27
CA GLN A 164 0.64 5.50 -14.23
C GLN A 164 1.45 4.99 -13.03
N CYS A 165 1.22 3.74 -12.61
CA CYS A 165 2.03 3.10 -11.58
C CYS A 165 3.51 3.02 -12.01
N GLU A 166 3.77 2.60 -13.24
CA GLU A 166 5.13 2.50 -13.80
C GLU A 166 5.81 3.88 -13.84
N LYS A 167 5.14 4.93 -14.29
CA LYS A 167 5.65 6.30 -14.25
C LYS A 167 6.05 6.75 -12.84
N ILE A 168 5.24 6.43 -11.83
CA ILE A 168 5.55 6.75 -10.43
C ILE A 168 6.76 5.95 -9.95
N ILE A 169 6.81 4.65 -10.26
CA ILE A 169 7.90 3.75 -9.89
C ILE A 169 9.20 4.21 -10.55
N ASP A 170 9.18 4.60 -11.82
CA ASP A 170 10.37 5.04 -12.55
C ASP A 170 10.98 6.33 -11.99
N LYS A 171 10.16 7.24 -11.52
CA LYS A 171 10.61 8.48 -10.88
C LYS A 171 10.98 8.34 -9.40
N ALA A 172 10.62 7.22 -8.78
CA ALA A 172 10.91 6.96 -7.38
C ALA A 172 12.42 6.80 -7.14
N SER A 173 12.85 7.10 -5.90
CA SER A 173 14.24 6.84 -5.48
C SER A 173 14.58 5.36 -5.57
N TYR A 174 15.86 5.05 -5.71
CA TYR A 174 16.37 3.67 -5.82
C TYR A 174 15.79 2.73 -4.75
N ASP A 175 15.76 3.18 -3.50
CA ASP A 175 15.21 2.40 -2.38
C ASP A 175 13.69 2.25 -2.41
N LEU A 176 12.99 3.17 -3.05
CA LEU A 176 11.53 3.18 -3.07
C LEU A 176 10.96 2.38 -4.25
N LYS A 177 11.64 2.39 -5.39
CA LYS A 177 11.22 1.66 -6.61
C LYS A 177 10.79 0.22 -6.35
N PRO A 178 11.65 -0.66 -5.78
CA PRO A 178 11.28 -2.07 -5.58
C PRO A 178 10.17 -2.25 -4.56
N ILE A 179 10.04 -1.35 -3.58
CA ILE A 179 8.96 -1.37 -2.60
C ILE A 179 7.61 -1.10 -3.27
N LEU A 180 7.55 -0.09 -4.16
CA LEU A 180 6.33 0.25 -4.89
C LEU A 180 5.97 -0.84 -5.91
N ALA A 181 6.97 -1.38 -6.61
CA ALA A 181 6.77 -2.48 -7.55
C ALA A 181 6.20 -3.72 -6.83
N LEU A 182 6.74 -4.09 -5.66
CA LEU A 182 6.23 -5.17 -4.85
C LEU A 182 4.82 -4.87 -4.32
N ALA A 183 4.55 -3.64 -3.89
CA ALA A 183 3.22 -3.23 -3.40
C ALA A 183 2.16 -3.36 -4.51
N PHE A 184 2.49 -2.97 -5.73
CA PHE A 184 1.61 -3.08 -6.89
C PHE A 184 1.43 -4.54 -7.33
N ASP A 185 2.51 -5.29 -7.51
CA ASP A 185 2.42 -6.68 -7.97
C ASP A 185 1.69 -7.55 -6.94
N SER A 186 2.16 -7.57 -5.68
CA SER A 186 1.59 -8.44 -4.64
C SER A 186 0.22 -8.01 -4.13
N GLY A 187 -0.11 -6.72 -4.21
CA GLY A 187 -1.28 -6.14 -3.56
C GLY A 187 -1.28 -6.29 -2.03
N SER A 188 -0.13 -6.48 -1.42
CA SER A 188 0.01 -6.68 0.03
C SER A 188 -0.49 -5.48 0.83
N ARG A 189 -1.00 -5.74 2.04
CA ARG A 189 -1.32 -4.64 2.97
C ARG A 189 -0.04 -3.97 3.44
N VAL A 190 -0.14 -2.68 3.77
CA VAL A 190 1.01 -1.88 4.23
C VAL A 190 1.76 -2.55 5.41
N THR A 191 1.01 -3.13 6.35
CA THR A 191 1.60 -3.84 7.49
C THR A 191 2.26 -5.16 7.11
N GLU A 192 1.73 -5.86 6.10
CA GLU A 192 2.33 -7.06 5.52
C GLU A 192 3.63 -6.68 4.81
N LEU A 193 3.60 -5.71 3.91
CA LEU A 193 4.75 -5.21 3.16
C LEU A 193 5.90 -4.75 4.08
N ALA A 194 5.58 -4.00 5.14
CA ALA A 194 6.58 -3.52 6.11
C ALA A 194 7.25 -4.67 6.90
N ASN A 195 6.67 -5.86 6.89
CA ASN A 195 7.15 -7.04 7.60
C ASN A 195 7.73 -8.13 6.69
N VAL A 196 7.81 -7.90 5.37
CA VAL A 196 8.46 -8.83 4.44
C VAL A 196 9.95 -8.91 4.76
N LYS A 197 10.46 -10.12 4.96
CA LYS A 197 11.88 -10.45 5.04
C LYS A 197 12.39 -10.98 3.69
N ILE A 198 13.69 -10.99 3.51
CA ILE A 198 14.29 -11.59 2.29
C ILE A 198 14.00 -13.09 2.25
N SER A 199 14.01 -13.78 3.40
CA SER A 199 13.64 -15.21 3.52
C SER A 199 12.19 -15.52 3.15
N ASP A 200 11.31 -14.53 3.05
CA ASP A 200 9.93 -14.72 2.61
C ASP A 200 9.80 -14.87 1.08
N PHE A 201 10.87 -14.58 0.33
CA PHE A 201 10.91 -14.82 -1.12
C PHE A 201 11.42 -16.23 -1.42
N SER A 202 10.86 -16.86 -2.42
CA SER A 202 11.25 -18.17 -2.92
C SER A 202 11.19 -18.22 -4.45
N ASN A 203 11.65 -19.35 -5.03
CA ASN A 203 11.64 -19.57 -6.47
C ASN A 203 12.26 -18.39 -7.25
N ASP A 204 13.50 -18.04 -6.88
CA ASP A 204 14.26 -16.92 -7.48
C ASP A 204 13.46 -15.60 -7.51
N PHE A 205 12.90 -15.23 -6.35
CA PHE A 205 12.05 -14.05 -6.13
C PHE A 205 10.74 -14.03 -6.92
N LYS A 206 10.31 -15.14 -7.52
CA LYS A 206 9.02 -15.25 -8.23
C LYS A 206 7.84 -15.54 -7.31
N GLU A 207 8.10 -15.84 -6.04
CA GLU A 207 7.07 -16.10 -5.04
C GLU A 207 7.35 -15.32 -3.76
N LEU A 208 6.28 -14.83 -3.13
CA LEU A 208 6.32 -14.15 -1.84
C LEU A 208 5.41 -14.87 -0.85
N MET A 209 5.94 -15.24 0.32
CA MET A 209 5.17 -15.74 1.45
C MET A 209 4.77 -14.58 2.36
N ILE A 210 3.48 -14.33 2.49
CA ILE A 210 2.94 -13.49 3.56
C ILE A 210 2.70 -14.38 4.77
N ARG A 211 3.52 -14.22 5.81
CA ARG A 211 3.45 -15.01 7.05
C ARG A 211 2.16 -14.72 7.80
N GLU A 212 1.61 -15.75 8.46
CA GLU A 212 0.33 -15.64 9.18
C GLU A 212 0.38 -14.58 10.28
N GLU A 213 1.46 -14.52 11.05
CA GLU A 213 1.64 -13.55 12.14
C GLU A 213 1.71 -12.10 11.65
N THR A 214 2.05 -11.85 10.38
CA THR A 214 2.09 -10.52 9.80
C THR A 214 0.79 -10.12 9.13
N SER A 215 -0.03 -11.10 8.76
CA SER A 215 -1.31 -10.87 8.09
C SER A 215 -2.43 -10.56 9.08
N LYS A 216 -3.39 -9.73 8.62
CA LYS A 216 -4.64 -9.48 9.35
C LYS A 216 -5.62 -10.66 9.25
N THR A 217 -5.46 -11.50 8.25
CA THR A 217 -6.45 -12.53 7.88
C THR A 217 -5.90 -13.94 7.96
N PHE A 218 -4.98 -14.29 7.08
CA PHE A 218 -4.30 -15.60 7.00
C PHE A 218 -2.97 -15.44 6.24
N GLY A 219 -2.04 -16.36 6.46
CA GLY A 219 -0.81 -16.48 5.70
C GLY A 219 -1.11 -16.96 4.28
N ARG A 220 -0.30 -16.53 3.30
CA ARG A 220 -0.52 -16.90 1.90
C ARG A 220 0.74 -16.74 1.06
N ARG A 221 0.84 -17.56 0.03
CA ARG A 221 1.90 -17.47 -0.97
C ARG A 221 1.37 -16.75 -2.22
N ILE A 222 2.09 -15.79 -2.73
CA ILE A 222 1.71 -14.94 -3.87
C ILE A 222 2.77 -15.13 -4.96
N LYS A 223 2.35 -15.48 -6.18
CA LYS A 223 3.24 -15.43 -7.36
C LYS A 223 3.46 -13.98 -7.77
N LEU A 224 4.72 -13.59 -7.91
CA LEU A 224 5.13 -12.27 -8.39
C LEU A 224 5.37 -12.35 -9.90
N MET A 225 4.65 -11.54 -10.65
CA MET A 225 4.63 -11.58 -12.11
C MET A 225 5.36 -10.39 -12.74
N LEU A 226 5.49 -9.28 -12.01
CA LEU A 226 5.93 -8.01 -12.59
C LEU A 226 7.26 -7.49 -12.00
N CYS A 227 7.61 -7.87 -10.76
CA CYS A 227 8.68 -7.20 -10.00
C CYS A 227 9.87 -8.11 -9.61
N SER A 228 9.84 -9.40 -9.95
CA SER A 228 10.82 -10.39 -9.46
C SER A 228 12.27 -9.98 -9.76
N GLU A 229 12.59 -9.62 -10.99
CA GLU A 229 13.95 -9.23 -11.39
C GLU A 229 14.41 -7.95 -10.68
N GLN A 230 13.53 -6.96 -10.58
CA GLN A 230 13.85 -5.70 -9.91
C GLN A 230 14.13 -5.91 -8.41
N ILE A 231 13.40 -6.83 -7.77
CA ILE A 231 13.63 -7.19 -6.36
C ILE A 231 14.97 -7.91 -6.22
N LYS A 232 15.26 -8.87 -7.11
CA LYS A 232 16.51 -9.63 -7.12
C LYS A 232 17.72 -8.73 -7.26
N GLU A 233 17.70 -7.80 -8.24
CA GLU A 233 18.75 -6.80 -8.43
C GLU A 233 18.94 -5.93 -7.17
N TYR A 234 17.87 -5.47 -6.58
CA TYR A 234 17.91 -4.64 -5.36
C TYR A 234 18.54 -5.39 -4.18
N VAL A 235 18.11 -6.63 -3.94
CA VAL A 235 18.63 -7.47 -2.85
C VAL A 235 20.11 -7.76 -3.05
N LYS A 236 20.52 -8.12 -4.27
CA LYS A 236 21.92 -8.37 -4.64
C LYS A 236 22.79 -7.13 -4.45
N LYS A 237 22.34 -5.97 -4.94
CA LYS A 237 23.11 -4.73 -4.87
C LYS A 237 23.33 -4.23 -3.45
N LEU A 238 22.35 -4.45 -2.56
CA LEU A 238 22.46 -4.05 -1.14
C LEU A 238 23.04 -5.15 -0.25
N GLY A 239 23.32 -6.35 -0.76
CA GLY A 239 23.82 -7.46 0.02
C GLY A 239 22.89 -7.88 1.16
N LEU A 240 21.57 -7.83 0.96
CA LEU A 240 20.59 -8.11 2.01
C LEU A 240 20.61 -9.60 2.38
N LYS A 241 20.62 -9.86 3.68
CA LYS A 241 20.62 -11.21 4.26
C LYS A 241 19.18 -11.74 4.40
N PRO A 242 18.98 -13.07 4.52
CA PRO A 242 17.65 -13.67 4.66
C PRO A 242 16.78 -13.08 5.76
N ASP A 243 17.37 -12.70 6.89
CA ASP A 243 16.66 -12.12 8.04
C ASP A 243 16.39 -10.61 7.93
N ASP A 244 17.00 -9.96 6.97
CA ASP A 244 16.78 -8.52 6.76
C ASP A 244 15.37 -8.26 6.25
N TYR A 245 14.83 -7.13 6.65
CA TYR A 245 13.56 -6.67 6.13
C TYR A 245 13.74 -6.03 4.76
N PHE A 246 12.93 -6.47 3.79
CA PHE A 246 12.93 -5.92 2.46
C PHE A 246 12.55 -4.42 2.47
N CYS A 247 11.51 -4.06 3.22
CA CYS A 247 11.11 -2.66 3.39
C CYS A 247 11.88 -2.02 4.54
N ARG A 248 12.90 -1.23 4.22
CA ARG A 248 13.76 -0.56 5.20
C ARG A 248 13.18 0.78 5.69
N LYS A 249 12.29 1.39 4.91
CA LYS A 249 11.62 2.65 5.24
C LYS A 249 10.30 2.40 5.99
N ASN A 250 9.96 3.29 6.91
CA ASN A 250 8.65 3.24 7.58
C ASN A 250 7.54 3.75 6.66
N PRO A 251 6.32 3.17 6.70
CA PRO A 251 5.20 3.58 5.86
C PRO A 251 4.88 5.08 5.87
N PRO A 252 4.94 5.80 7.00
CA PRO A 252 4.76 7.25 7.01
C PRO A 252 5.78 8.01 6.16
N MET A 253 7.05 7.56 6.15
CA MET A 253 8.10 8.15 5.30
C MET A 253 7.82 7.87 3.82
N ILE A 254 7.48 6.63 3.50
CA ILE A 254 7.10 6.25 2.12
C ILE A 254 5.91 7.10 1.64
N ASN A 255 4.87 7.23 2.45
CA ASN A 255 3.71 8.04 2.09
C ASN A 255 4.06 9.53 1.91
N ARG A 256 5.05 10.05 2.63
CA ARG A 256 5.54 11.43 2.43
C ARG A 256 6.26 11.58 1.09
N GLU A 257 7.10 10.61 0.72
CA GLU A 257 7.78 10.59 -0.59
C GLU A 257 6.76 10.42 -1.72
N LEU A 258 5.79 9.52 -1.57
CA LEU A 258 4.71 9.31 -2.55
C LEU A 258 3.89 10.58 -2.83
N ARG A 259 3.59 11.38 -1.79
CA ARG A 259 2.87 12.65 -1.98
C ARG A 259 3.67 13.67 -2.80
N LYS A 260 5.00 13.66 -2.68
CA LYS A 260 5.88 14.49 -3.53
C LYS A 260 5.87 13.98 -4.97
N LEU A 261 6.13 12.69 -5.16
CA LEU A 261 6.13 12.05 -6.47
C LEU A 261 4.78 12.21 -7.20
N GLY A 262 3.66 12.04 -6.49
CA GLY A 262 2.34 12.22 -7.10
C GLY A 262 2.11 13.62 -7.64
N LYS A 263 2.63 14.64 -6.96
CA LYS A 263 2.56 16.02 -7.44
C LYS A 263 3.45 16.28 -8.66
N GLU A 264 4.61 15.62 -8.73
CA GLU A 264 5.58 15.81 -9.81
C GLU A 264 5.24 15.03 -11.07
N VAL A 265 4.72 13.81 -10.92
CA VAL A 265 4.52 12.87 -12.04
C VAL A 265 3.14 12.99 -12.67
N LEU A 266 2.14 13.37 -11.88
CA LEU A 266 0.73 13.37 -12.28
C LEU A 266 0.16 14.81 -12.35
N THR A 267 0.99 15.77 -12.69
CA THR A 267 0.66 17.21 -12.73
C THR A 267 -0.49 17.57 -13.65
N SER A 268 -0.69 16.84 -14.75
CA SER A 268 -1.72 17.09 -15.74
C SER A 268 -3.08 16.44 -15.45
N GLU A 269 -3.10 15.44 -14.57
CA GLU A 269 -4.28 14.57 -14.43
C GLU A 269 -5.09 14.78 -13.15
N GLN A 270 -4.95 15.89 -12.43
CA GLN A 270 -5.91 16.21 -11.37
C GLN A 270 -5.45 16.16 -9.90
N ILE A 271 -6.04 17.08 -9.17
CA ILE A 271 -6.22 17.21 -7.71
C ILE A 271 -6.38 15.88 -6.92
N LYS A 272 -6.85 14.80 -7.57
CA LYS A 272 -7.07 13.48 -6.96
C LYS A 272 -5.78 12.83 -6.38
N PHE A 273 -4.62 13.13 -6.95
CA PHE A 273 -3.35 12.48 -6.61
C PHE A 273 -2.50 13.22 -5.57
N LYS A 274 -3.00 14.31 -5.00
CA LYS A 274 -2.25 15.12 -4.01
C LYS A 274 -1.87 14.35 -2.73
N ASN A 275 -2.59 13.29 -2.39
CA ASN A 275 -2.44 12.56 -1.13
C ASN A 275 -2.15 11.07 -1.30
N LEU A 276 -1.28 10.73 -2.24
CA LEU A 276 -0.89 9.33 -2.50
C LEU A 276 -0.33 8.62 -1.29
N THR A 277 -0.73 7.36 -1.14
CA THR A 277 -0.28 6.45 -0.10
C THR A 277 0.03 5.07 -0.68
N LEU A 278 0.77 4.25 0.08
CA LEU A 278 0.97 2.83 -0.25
C LEU A 278 -0.35 2.06 -0.39
N TYR A 279 -1.42 2.54 0.26
CA TYR A 279 -2.71 1.87 0.17
C TYR A 279 -3.35 2.03 -1.21
N ASP A 280 -3.08 3.14 -1.88
CA ASP A 280 -3.56 3.38 -3.25
C ASP A 280 -2.91 2.41 -4.26
N PHE A 281 -1.65 2.01 -4.03
CA PHE A 281 -1.01 0.95 -4.81
C PHE A 281 -1.72 -0.40 -4.66
N ARG A 282 -2.24 -0.72 -3.47
CA ARG A 282 -3.05 -1.92 -3.28
C ARG A 282 -4.41 -1.81 -3.98
N HIS A 283 -5.04 -0.64 -4.00
CA HIS A 283 -6.26 -0.42 -4.77
C HIS A 283 -6.00 -0.60 -6.26
N SER A 284 -4.94 0.01 -6.78
CA SER A 284 -4.53 -0.11 -8.18
C SER A 284 -4.18 -1.56 -8.55
N SER A 285 -3.48 -2.26 -7.66
CA SER A 285 -3.23 -3.71 -7.79
C SER A 285 -4.53 -4.50 -7.89
N ALA A 286 -5.51 -4.23 -7.03
CA ALA A 286 -6.80 -4.93 -7.07
C ALA A 286 -7.54 -4.68 -8.38
N CYS A 287 -7.59 -3.44 -8.85
CA CYS A 287 -8.19 -3.09 -10.14
C CYS A 287 -7.44 -3.73 -11.32
N PHE A 288 -6.11 -3.84 -11.24
CA PHE A 288 -5.29 -4.48 -12.27
C PHE A 288 -5.51 -6.00 -12.34
N TRP A 289 -5.52 -6.67 -11.17
CA TRP A 289 -5.63 -8.13 -11.11
C TRP A 289 -7.06 -8.65 -11.26
N LEU A 290 -8.09 -7.85 -10.91
CA LEU A 290 -9.49 -8.28 -10.94
C LEU A 290 -9.89 -8.87 -12.30
N PRO A 291 -9.68 -8.20 -13.43
CA PRO A 291 -10.07 -8.76 -14.74
C PRO A 291 -9.12 -9.89 -15.22
N ARG A 292 -7.98 -10.10 -14.56
CA ARG A 292 -6.97 -11.09 -14.97
C ARG A 292 -7.08 -12.43 -14.25
N TYR A 293 -7.90 -12.51 -13.20
CA TYR A 293 -8.12 -13.76 -12.47
C TYR A 293 -9.42 -14.41 -12.89
N LYS A 294 -9.34 -15.64 -13.42
CA LYS A 294 -10.52 -16.45 -13.77
C LYS A 294 -11.31 -16.90 -12.55
N SER A 295 -10.64 -17.04 -11.40
CA SER A 295 -11.24 -17.56 -10.18
C SER A 295 -11.32 -16.49 -9.10
N GLU A 296 -12.53 -16.22 -8.62
CA GLU A 296 -12.78 -15.37 -7.46
C GLU A 296 -11.99 -15.84 -6.23
N SER A 297 -11.95 -17.15 -5.99
CA SER A 297 -11.24 -17.74 -4.86
C SER A 297 -9.74 -17.48 -4.94
N ALA A 298 -9.14 -17.58 -6.12
CA ALA A 298 -7.72 -17.28 -6.34
C ALA A 298 -7.40 -15.80 -6.13
N LEU A 299 -8.28 -14.92 -6.63
CA LEU A 299 -8.14 -13.47 -6.41
C LEU A 299 -8.27 -13.13 -4.91
N LYS A 300 -9.28 -13.69 -4.22
CA LYS A 300 -9.45 -13.53 -2.77
C LYS A 300 -8.21 -14.01 -2.00
N TYR A 301 -7.66 -15.14 -2.41
CA TYR A 301 -6.44 -15.68 -1.80
C TYR A 301 -5.26 -14.72 -1.99
N ARG A 302 -5.01 -14.21 -3.21
CA ARG A 302 -3.94 -13.24 -3.50
C ARG A 302 -4.00 -12.03 -2.58
N PHE A 303 -5.17 -11.41 -2.45
CA PHE A 303 -5.37 -10.20 -1.64
C PHE A 303 -5.62 -10.48 -0.15
N GLY A 304 -5.76 -11.74 0.26
CA GLY A 304 -6.13 -12.12 1.61
C GLY A 304 -7.49 -11.57 2.03
N TRP A 305 -8.48 -11.63 1.14
CA TRP A 305 -9.87 -11.29 1.42
C TRP A 305 -10.63 -12.51 1.95
N LYS A 306 -11.37 -12.35 3.04
CA LYS A 306 -12.22 -13.42 3.59
C LYS A 306 -13.60 -13.48 2.96
N LYS A 307 -14.10 -12.34 2.46
CA LYS A 307 -15.42 -12.17 1.88
C LYS A 307 -15.32 -11.60 0.47
N SER A 308 -16.35 -11.81 -0.32
CA SER A 308 -16.46 -11.32 -1.69
C SER A 308 -16.83 -9.83 -1.79
N ASP A 309 -17.26 -9.21 -0.68
CA ASP A 309 -17.66 -7.80 -0.62
C ASP A 309 -16.63 -6.86 -1.29
N MET A 310 -15.32 -7.20 -1.17
CA MET A 310 -14.26 -6.42 -1.79
C MET A 310 -14.21 -6.60 -3.31
N ILE A 311 -14.55 -7.78 -3.82
CA ILE A 311 -14.61 -8.03 -5.27
C ILE A 311 -15.74 -7.19 -5.85
N HIS A 312 -16.94 -7.29 -5.28
CA HIS A 312 -18.09 -6.49 -5.71
C HIS A 312 -17.78 -4.99 -5.68
N TYR A 313 -17.09 -4.54 -4.64
CA TYR A 313 -16.68 -3.13 -4.52
C TYR A 313 -15.79 -2.67 -5.68
N TYR A 314 -14.76 -3.46 -6.05
CA TYR A 314 -13.87 -3.11 -7.17
C TYR A 314 -14.55 -3.31 -8.54
N THR A 315 -15.40 -4.34 -8.69
CA THR A 315 -16.19 -4.55 -9.90
C THR A 315 -17.13 -3.37 -10.17
N GLU A 316 -17.86 -2.93 -9.13
CA GLU A 316 -18.74 -1.76 -9.23
C GLU A 316 -17.95 -0.50 -9.58
N PHE A 317 -16.75 -0.34 -8.97
CA PHE A 317 -15.89 0.81 -9.21
C PHE A 317 -15.34 0.87 -10.64
N LEU A 318 -15.00 -0.30 -11.22
CA LEU A 318 -14.53 -0.42 -12.60
C LEU A 318 -15.68 -0.36 -13.63
N GLY A 319 -16.92 -0.23 -13.18
CA GLY A 319 -18.07 -0.20 -14.07
C GLY A 319 -18.39 -1.54 -14.75
N MET A 320 -17.89 -2.65 -14.18
CA MET A 320 -18.06 -3.99 -14.74
C MET A 320 -19.41 -4.64 -14.38
N LYS A 321 -20.38 -3.87 -13.93
CA LYS A 321 -21.69 -4.38 -13.45
C LYS A 321 -22.48 -5.15 -14.52
N ASP A 322 -22.36 -4.75 -15.78
CA ASP A 322 -23.16 -5.27 -16.87
C ASP A 322 -22.33 -5.64 -18.12
N THR A 323 -21.01 -5.71 -18.00
CA THR A 323 -20.10 -5.94 -19.15
C THR A 323 -19.28 -7.20 -18.97
N ILE A 324 -19.92 -8.31 -18.59
CA ILE A 324 -19.30 -9.63 -18.77
C ILE A 324 -19.45 -9.99 -20.24
N SER A 325 -18.45 -9.65 -21.05
CA SER A 325 -18.38 -10.14 -22.42
C SER A 325 -17.93 -11.61 -22.42
N GLU A 326 -18.21 -12.34 -23.51
CA GLU A 326 -17.68 -13.71 -23.68
C GLU A 326 -16.14 -13.73 -23.53
N GLU A 327 -15.44 -12.67 -23.95
CA GLU A 327 -13.99 -12.52 -23.79
C GLU A 327 -13.57 -12.45 -22.32
N ASP A 328 -14.39 -11.89 -21.42
CA ASP A 328 -14.10 -11.84 -19.98
C ASP A 328 -14.22 -13.23 -19.33
N MET A 329 -15.02 -14.12 -19.93
CA MET A 329 -15.17 -15.51 -19.50
C MET A 329 -13.98 -16.39 -19.96
N TYR A 330 -13.26 -15.94 -20.98
CA TYR A 330 -12.10 -16.60 -21.57
C TYR A 330 -10.79 -15.83 -21.34
N VAL A 331 -10.63 -15.12 -20.22
CA VAL A 331 -9.32 -14.55 -19.87
C VAL A 331 -8.33 -15.69 -19.70
N ASP A 332 -7.69 -16.03 -20.81
CA ASP A 332 -6.72 -17.09 -20.90
C ASP A 332 -5.50 -16.78 -20.02
N ILE A 333 -5.03 -17.78 -19.30
CA ILE A 333 -3.73 -17.72 -18.59
C ILE A 333 -2.63 -17.30 -19.58
N THR A 334 -2.75 -17.69 -20.85
CA THR A 334 -1.91 -17.26 -21.97
C THR A 334 -1.86 -15.76 -22.17
N LYS A 335 -2.93 -14.99 -21.89
CA LYS A 335 -2.90 -13.51 -22.03
C LYS A 335 -1.97 -12.84 -21.03
N THR A 336 -1.92 -13.33 -19.81
CA THR A 336 -1.00 -12.80 -18.77
C THR A 336 0.45 -13.27 -19.04
N GLU A 337 0.63 -14.48 -19.57
CA GLU A 337 1.93 -14.97 -20.04
C GLU A 337 2.39 -14.20 -21.27
N LEU A 338 1.53 -13.96 -22.24
CA LEU A 338 1.78 -13.10 -23.41
C LEU A 338 2.13 -11.65 -23.01
N GLU A 339 1.40 -11.05 -22.07
CA GLU A 339 1.73 -9.71 -21.56
C GLU A 339 3.10 -9.68 -20.85
N LYS A 340 3.47 -10.77 -20.19
CA LYS A 340 4.79 -10.96 -19.58
C LYS A 340 5.87 -11.08 -20.64
N ASP A 341 5.66 -11.88 -21.65
CA ASP A 341 6.58 -12.06 -22.77
C ASP A 341 6.72 -10.78 -23.59
N ILE A 342 5.61 -10.08 -23.86
CA ILE A 342 5.64 -8.74 -24.49
C ILE A 342 6.42 -7.74 -23.63
N SER A 343 6.25 -7.77 -22.31
CA SER A 343 6.98 -6.88 -21.40
C SER A 343 8.46 -7.22 -21.36
N LYS A 344 8.80 -8.50 -21.41
CA LYS A 344 10.19 -8.98 -21.51
C LYS A 344 10.82 -8.58 -22.85
N LEU A 345 10.12 -8.81 -23.94
CA LEU A 345 10.57 -8.41 -25.29
C LEU A 345 10.76 -6.89 -25.42
N LYS A 346 9.85 -6.09 -24.88
CA LYS A 346 9.99 -4.62 -24.85
C LYS A 346 11.19 -4.17 -24.01
N ARG A 347 11.49 -4.87 -22.92
CA ARG A 347 12.66 -4.60 -22.08
C ARG A 347 13.96 -4.98 -22.81
N GLU A 348 13.97 -6.14 -23.45
CA GLU A 348 15.09 -6.60 -24.28
C GLU A 348 15.34 -5.66 -25.46
N ASP A 349 14.29 -5.23 -26.17
CA ASP A 349 14.36 -4.23 -27.25
C ASP A 349 14.91 -2.88 -26.76
N LYS A 350 14.50 -2.43 -25.55
CA LYS A 350 15.06 -1.21 -24.95
C LYS A 350 16.54 -1.34 -24.63
N ILE A 351 16.96 -2.48 -24.06
CA ILE A 351 18.37 -2.76 -23.76
C ILE A 351 19.19 -2.83 -25.05
N GLN A 352 18.66 -3.48 -26.08
CA GLN A 352 19.31 -3.55 -27.40
C GLN A 352 19.44 -2.16 -28.03
N LYS A 353 18.42 -1.31 -27.99
CA LYS A 353 18.47 0.06 -28.49
C LYS A 353 19.47 0.92 -27.73
N GLU A 354 19.55 0.80 -26.40
CA GLU A 354 20.57 1.48 -25.60
C GLU A 354 21.99 0.97 -25.93
N GLY A 355 22.15 -0.33 -26.16
CA GLY A 355 23.40 -0.93 -26.62
C GLY A 355 23.83 -0.42 -27.99
N LEU A 356 22.89 -0.36 -28.94
CA LEU A 356 23.13 0.21 -30.28
C LEU A 356 23.56 1.67 -30.22
N THR A 357 22.91 2.50 -29.41
CA THR A 357 23.25 3.91 -29.24
C THR A 357 24.66 4.09 -28.67
N ARG A 358 25.06 3.23 -27.71
CA ARG A 358 26.43 3.22 -27.16
C ARG A 358 27.48 2.80 -28.22
N LEU A 359 27.15 1.77 -28.99
CA LEU A 359 28.02 1.33 -30.11
C LEU A 359 28.17 2.40 -31.19
N GLU A 360 27.09 3.08 -31.57
CA GLU A 360 27.13 4.21 -32.50
C GLU A 360 27.99 5.37 -31.97
N SER A 361 27.88 5.67 -30.67
CA SER A 361 28.72 6.70 -30.03
C SER A 361 30.21 6.30 -30.04
N ALA A 362 30.52 5.05 -29.65
CA ALA A 362 31.88 4.54 -29.66
C ALA A 362 32.50 4.51 -31.08
N LEU A 363 31.69 4.14 -32.08
CA LEU A 363 32.09 4.18 -33.50
C LEU A 363 32.37 5.62 -33.97
N LYS A 364 31.54 6.58 -33.59
CA LYS A 364 31.80 8.00 -33.90
C LYS A 364 33.08 8.51 -33.25
N ASP A 365 33.33 8.11 -32.01
CA ASP A 365 34.57 8.46 -31.28
C ASP A 365 35.81 7.83 -31.93
N MET A 366 35.76 6.56 -32.32
CA MET A 366 36.84 5.89 -33.03
C MET A 366 37.10 6.53 -34.39
N LEU A 367 36.06 6.85 -35.16
CA LEU A 367 36.17 7.55 -36.44
C LEU A 367 36.81 8.95 -36.28
N SER A 368 36.41 9.67 -35.20
CA SER A 368 37.01 10.96 -34.86
C SER A 368 38.53 10.84 -34.55
N LYS A 369 38.89 9.85 -33.73
CA LYS A 369 40.30 9.56 -33.39
C LYS A 369 41.09 9.13 -34.62
N TYR A 370 40.52 8.29 -35.48
CA TYR A 370 41.14 7.86 -36.72
C TYR A 370 41.36 9.03 -37.68
N LYS A 371 40.38 9.93 -37.84
CA LYS A 371 40.55 11.16 -38.64
C LYS A 371 41.67 12.08 -38.11
N LYS A 372 41.77 12.22 -36.77
CA LYS A 372 42.85 12.97 -36.11
C LYS A 372 44.22 12.32 -36.36
N LEU A 373 44.34 11.00 -36.22
CA LEU A 373 45.56 10.25 -36.50
C LEU A 373 45.97 10.37 -37.99
N ALA A 374 45.03 10.24 -38.90
CA ALA A 374 45.27 10.40 -40.34
C ALA A 374 45.75 11.82 -40.69
N SER A 375 45.27 12.86 -40.02
CA SER A 375 45.72 14.24 -40.21
C SER A 375 47.11 14.49 -39.63
N ILE A 376 47.50 13.82 -38.57
CA ILE A 376 48.84 13.96 -37.94
C ILE A 376 49.93 13.26 -38.76
N VAL A 377 49.62 12.14 -39.39
CA VAL A 377 50.64 11.30 -40.11
C VAL A 377 50.87 11.77 -41.55
N LYS A 378 50.20 12.81 -42.07
CA LYS A 378 50.34 13.28 -43.48
C LYS A 378 50.25 12.10 -44.45
N ILE A 379 49.18 11.32 -44.37
CA ILE A 379 48.97 10.16 -45.21
C ILE A 379 48.72 10.61 -46.68
N SER A 380 49.44 10.01 -47.67
CA SER A 380 49.24 10.29 -49.10
C SER A 380 47.81 9.99 -49.57
N ASP A 381 47.38 10.64 -50.66
CA ASP A 381 46.05 10.47 -51.22
C ASP A 381 45.61 9.02 -51.48
N GLU A 382 46.53 8.14 -51.79
CA GLU A 382 46.28 6.70 -51.95
C GLU A 382 45.91 5.99 -50.62
N ALA A 383 46.48 6.41 -49.51
CA ALA A 383 46.16 5.87 -48.22
C ALA A 383 44.79 6.39 -47.74
N ILE A 384 44.41 7.61 -48.11
CA ILE A 384 43.10 8.17 -47.86
C ILE A 384 42.01 7.40 -48.63
N VAL A 385 42.30 7.04 -49.91
CA VAL A 385 41.34 6.22 -50.68
C VAL A 385 41.19 4.81 -50.11
N LYS A 386 42.31 4.16 -49.69
CA LYS A 386 42.25 2.87 -48.98
C LYS A 386 41.46 2.95 -47.66
N SER A 387 41.64 4.02 -46.89
CA SER A 387 40.96 4.21 -45.64
C SER A 387 39.44 4.40 -45.82
N LYS A 388 39.03 5.13 -46.85
CA LYS A 388 37.60 5.28 -47.20
C LYS A 388 36.95 3.95 -47.60
N LYS A 389 37.71 3.08 -48.25
CA LYS A 389 37.25 1.73 -48.63
C LYS A 389 37.07 0.84 -47.42
N VAL A 390 37.98 0.87 -46.46
CA VAL A 390 37.90 0.17 -45.17
C VAL A 390 36.73 0.70 -44.35
N GLU A 391 36.50 2.03 -44.32
CA GLU A 391 35.36 2.63 -43.64
C GLU A 391 34.00 2.18 -44.23
N ALA A 392 33.95 2.05 -45.55
CA ALA A 392 32.75 1.55 -46.24
C ALA A 392 32.47 0.07 -45.95
N GLU A 393 33.54 -0.76 -45.93
CA GLU A 393 33.45 -2.18 -45.58
C GLU A 393 33.06 -2.38 -44.11
N PHE A 394 33.60 -1.57 -43.20
CA PHE A 394 33.24 -1.60 -41.78
C PHE A 394 31.78 -1.21 -41.56
N LYS A 395 31.29 -0.16 -42.25
CA LYS A 395 29.86 0.21 -42.22
C LYS A 395 28.98 -0.90 -42.78
N LYS A 396 29.43 -1.61 -43.80
CA LYS A 396 28.72 -2.75 -44.40
C LYS A 396 28.69 -3.96 -43.46
N ALA A 397 29.81 -4.24 -42.79
CA ALA A 397 29.92 -5.30 -41.78
C ALA A 397 29.09 -5.02 -40.55
N ALA A 398 29.13 -3.79 -40.03
CA ALA A 398 28.28 -3.35 -38.90
C ALA A 398 26.79 -3.47 -39.24
N LYS A 399 26.39 -3.06 -40.46
CA LYS A 399 25.00 -3.20 -40.93
C LYS A 399 24.58 -4.67 -41.08
N LYS A 400 25.50 -5.54 -41.50
CA LYS A 400 25.25 -6.98 -41.60
C LYS A 400 25.16 -7.68 -40.24
N LEU A 401 25.97 -7.26 -39.28
CA LEU A 401 25.87 -7.69 -37.87
C LEU A 401 24.54 -7.27 -37.23
N MET A 402 24.10 -6.04 -37.48
CA MET A 402 22.82 -5.53 -37.01
C MET A 402 21.63 -6.28 -37.62
N SER A 403 21.71 -6.69 -38.90
CA SER A 403 20.65 -7.44 -39.58
C SER A 403 20.60 -8.93 -39.23
N SER A 404 21.72 -9.50 -38.72
CA SER A 404 21.82 -10.95 -38.43
C SER A 404 21.39 -11.35 -37.01
N GLY A 405 21.00 -10.41 -36.15
CA GLY A 405 20.50 -10.69 -34.81
C GLY A 405 21.51 -11.37 -33.86
N ARG A 406 22.76 -11.53 -34.25
CA ARG A 406 23.80 -12.16 -33.42
C ARG A 406 24.61 -11.12 -32.66
N LEU A 407 24.10 -10.75 -31.48
CA LEU A 407 24.81 -9.91 -30.49
C LEU A 407 25.47 -10.74 -29.37
N ASP A 408 25.51 -12.06 -29.51
CA ASP A 408 25.98 -12.94 -28.42
C ASP A 408 27.52 -13.03 -28.32
N LEU A 409 28.27 -12.34 -29.14
CA LEU A 409 29.73 -12.48 -29.21
C LEU A 409 30.55 -11.31 -28.63
N LEU A 410 29.91 -10.36 -27.94
CA LEU A 410 30.64 -9.23 -27.33
C LEU A 410 30.51 -9.17 -25.79
N SER A 411 30.20 -10.29 -25.14
CA SER A 411 30.16 -10.42 -23.66
C SER A 411 31.27 -11.35 -23.13
N SER A 412 32.37 -11.50 -23.82
CA SER A 412 33.58 -12.12 -23.26
C SER A 412 34.67 -11.07 -23.04
#